data_7e2e0bfe16adef07d2f8a8c635ca12c6
#
_entry.id   7e2e0bfe16adef07d2f8a8c635ca12c6
#
_cell.length_a   1.000
_cell.length_b   1.000
_cell.length_c   1.000
_cell.angle_alpha   90.00
_cell.angle_beta   90.00
_cell.angle_gamma   90.00
#
_symmetry.space_group_name_H-M   'P 1'
#
loop_
_entity.id
_entity.type
_entity.pdbx_description
1 polymer ?
#
loop_
_entity_poly.entity_id
_entity_poly.type
_entity_poly.pdbx_seq_one_letter_code
_entity_poly.pdbx_strand_id
1 'polypeptide(L)'
;MEFTEYGNPAGKPVVYFHGVPGSSHESRLFDAPAREHGLRILCCDRFAIDRSITGADYYRHIAQSIDETVQGSPVDLIGFSLGTHAALEVSAVIPSQVRSLHLISAAAPLDGGAFLDEMAGKAVFSLAKRNPYLFQWLVKWQALLAKRAPQMLFRMLFASAQGQDREQVKSPEFKALICQVLQQCFAQGTSGYTRDIQQYSSPGQPASSPSRQMYACGMAPRTTGRLSACRQA
;
A
#
# COMPACT_ATOMS: atom_id res chain seq x y z
N MET A 1 -6.19 6.30 14.83
CA MET A 1 -5.06 5.54 14.25
C MET A 1 -3.82 6.41 14.27
N GLU A 2 -2.64 5.82 14.47
CA GLU A 2 -1.38 6.58 14.47
C GLU A 2 -0.76 6.64 13.06
N PHE A 3 -0.14 7.79 12.77
CA PHE A 3 0.67 7.99 11.57
C PHE A 3 2.13 8.10 11.95
N THR A 4 2.99 7.46 11.17
CA THR A 4 4.43 7.74 11.21
C THR A 4 4.71 8.91 10.29
N GLU A 5 5.39 9.95 10.81
CA GLU A 5 5.62 11.21 10.09
C GLU A 5 7.07 11.31 9.61
N TYR A 6 7.22 11.83 8.38
CA TYR A 6 8.50 12.13 7.77
C TYR A 6 8.44 13.46 7.01
N GLY A 7 9.59 14.02 6.68
CA GLY A 7 9.68 15.27 5.97
C GLY A 7 9.57 16.49 6.89
N ASN A 8 8.91 17.56 6.41
CA ASN A 8 8.73 18.81 7.14
C ASN A 8 7.41 18.80 7.91
N PRO A 9 7.40 18.83 9.26
CA PRO A 9 6.16 18.82 10.05
C PRO A 9 5.19 19.98 9.74
N ALA A 10 5.72 21.13 9.29
CA ALA A 10 4.92 22.28 8.85
C ALA A 10 4.62 22.29 7.34
N GLY A 11 4.98 21.21 6.65
CA GLY A 11 4.83 21.09 5.20
C GLY A 11 3.40 20.74 4.76
N LYS A 12 3.20 20.70 3.45
CA LYS A 12 1.93 20.27 2.85
C LYS A 12 1.70 18.79 3.15
N PRO A 13 0.51 18.39 3.65
CA PRO A 13 0.26 17.01 4.01
C PRO A 13 0.12 16.10 2.79
N VAL A 14 0.83 14.98 2.84
CA VAL A 14 0.81 13.89 1.87
C VAL A 14 0.59 12.59 2.62
N VAL A 15 -0.47 11.87 2.36
CA VAL A 15 -0.75 10.57 2.97
C VAL A 15 -0.18 9.46 2.10
N TYR A 16 0.69 8.64 2.68
CA TYR A 16 1.33 7.52 1.98
C TYR A 16 0.76 6.18 2.45
N PHE A 17 0.33 5.38 1.50
CA PHE A 17 -0.15 4.01 1.70
C PHE A 17 0.92 3.02 1.24
N HIS A 18 1.59 2.39 2.19
CA HIS A 18 2.68 1.45 1.95
C HIS A 18 2.23 0.18 1.19
N GLY A 19 3.18 -0.53 0.59
CA GLY A 19 2.96 -1.79 -0.11
C GLY A 19 2.67 -2.98 0.82
N VAL A 20 2.61 -4.18 0.24
CA VAL A 20 2.45 -5.45 0.96
C VAL A 20 3.40 -6.49 0.34
N PRO A 21 4.39 -7.00 1.12
CA PRO A 21 4.72 -6.66 2.50
C PRO A 21 5.30 -5.24 2.62
N GLY A 22 4.92 -4.51 3.68
CA GLY A 22 5.36 -3.14 3.91
C GLY A 22 5.03 -2.68 5.33
N SER A 23 5.40 -1.46 5.67
CA SER A 23 5.07 -0.82 6.94
C SER A 23 5.15 0.69 6.81
N SER A 24 4.73 1.41 7.86
CA SER A 24 4.84 2.87 7.89
C SER A 24 6.30 3.38 7.77
N HIS A 25 7.27 2.55 8.08
CA HIS A 25 8.70 2.88 7.93
C HIS A 25 9.18 2.94 6.46
N GLU A 26 8.41 2.45 5.51
CA GLU A 26 8.71 2.55 4.08
C GLU A 26 8.85 4.02 3.64
N SER A 27 8.07 4.92 4.23
CA SER A 27 8.10 6.35 3.94
C SER A 27 9.40 7.05 4.34
N ARG A 28 10.27 6.41 5.12
CA ARG A 28 11.61 6.94 5.45
C ARG A 28 12.45 7.19 4.20
N LEU A 29 12.19 6.47 3.11
CA LEU A 29 12.81 6.72 1.80
C LEU A 29 12.59 8.15 1.30
N PHE A 30 11.51 8.77 1.72
CA PHE A 30 11.10 10.09 1.26
C PHE A 30 11.43 11.21 2.26
N ASP A 31 12.03 10.91 3.44
CA ASP A 31 12.23 11.91 4.49
C ASP A 31 13.05 13.14 4.01
N ALA A 32 14.22 12.91 3.42
CA ALA A 32 15.08 14.00 2.95
C ALA A 32 14.43 14.80 1.80
N PRO A 33 13.97 14.18 0.69
CA PRO A 33 13.31 14.94 -0.38
C PRO A 33 12.01 15.61 0.07
N ALA A 34 11.26 15.03 1.01
CA ALA A 34 10.07 15.66 1.54
C ALA A 34 10.40 16.95 2.33
N ARG A 35 11.48 16.94 3.10
CA ARG A 35 11.96 18.17 3.78
C ARG A 35 12.34 19.25 2.79
N GLU A 36 13.09 18.89 1.76
CA GLU A 36 13.53 19.81 0.72
C GLU A 36 12.36 20.46 -0.02
N HIS A 37 11.29 19.67 -0.28
CA HIS A 37 10.12 20.16 -1.00
C HIS A 37 8.98 20.67 -0.09
N GLY A 38 9.21 20.82 1.21
CA GLY A 38 8.21 21.33 2.14
C GLY A 38 6.97 20.43 2.26
N LEU A 39 7.16 19.11 2.21
CA LEU A 39 6.10 18.12 2.34
C LEU A 39 6.12 17.46 3.72
N ARG A 40 4.94 17.19 4.28
CA ARG A 40 4.74 16.39 5.48
C ARG A 40 4.16 15.04 5.06
N ILE A 41 4.97 14.00 5.13
CA ILE A 41 4.54 12.63 4.76
C ILE A 41 3.91 11.97 5.99
N LEU A 42 2.65 11.59 5.87
CA LEU A 42 1.87 10.86 6.87
C LEU A 42 1.70 9.42 6.39
N CYS A 43 2.45 8.48 6.93
CA CYS A 43 2.29 7.08 6.60
C CYS A 43 1.42 6.36 7.62
N CYS A 44 0.30 5.87 7.15
CA CYS A 44 -0.66 5.10 7.92
C CYS A 44 -0.12 3.69 8.18
N ASP A 45 0.00 3.29 9.45
CA ASP A 45 0.25 1.89 9.79
C ASP A 45 -1.06 1.09 9.71
N ARG A 46 -1.43 0.72 8.48
CA ARG A 46 -2.67 -0.01 8.21
C ARG A 46 -2.76 -1.35 8.92
N PHE A 47 -1.63 -1.98 9.20
CA PHE A 47 -1.62 -3.30 9.82
C PHE A 47 -1.88 -3.25 11.33
N ALA A 48 -1.76 -2.06 11.94
CA ALA A 48 -2.12 -1.82 13.35
C ALA A 48 -3.63 -1.64 13.57
N ILE A 49 -4.41 -1.40 12.53
CA ILE A 49 -5.88 -1.26 12.63
C ILE A 49 -6.49 -2.58 13.13
N ASP A 50 -7.44 -2.49 14.06
CA ASP A 50 -8.11 -3.66 14.62
C ASP A 50 -8.65 -4.58 13.53
N ARG A 51 -8.43 -5.87 13.70
CA ARG A 51 -8.77 -6.91 12.71
C ARG A 51 -10.27 -7.06 12.45
N SER A 52 -11.10 -6.61 13.38
CA SER A 52 -12.57 -6.65 13.25
C SER A 52 -13.07 -5.59 12.27
N ILE A 53 -12.29 -4.53 12.04
CA ILE A 53 -12.64 -3.46 11.10
C ILE A 53 -12.23 -3.90 9.69
N THR A 54 -13.23 -4.15 8.83
CA THR A 54 -13.05 -4.68 7.49
C THR A 54 -13.98 -4.01 6.47
N GLY A 55 -13.75 -4.25 5.18
CA GLY A 55 -14.60 -3.73 4.11
C GLY A 55 -14.68 -2.20 4.10
N ALA A 56 -15.87 -1.66 3.89
CA ALA A 56 -16.09 -0.20 3.81
C ALA A 56 -15.77 0.53 5.13
N ASP A 57 -15.97 -0.11 6.28
CA ASP A 57 -15.66 0.48 7.59
C ASP A 57 -14.15 0.69 7.76
N TYR A 58 -13.35 -0.19 7.19
CA TYR A 58 -11.90 -0.06 7.19
C TYR A 58 -11.43 1.21 6.47
N TYR A 59 -11.96 1.49 5.30
CA TYR A 59 -11.59 2.70 4.55
C TYR A 59 -12.15 3.96 5.18
N ARG A 60 -13.35 3.89 5.75
CA ARG A 60 -13.94 5.00 6.53
C ARG A 60 -13.12 5.33 7.77
N HIS A 61 -12.65 4.32 8.49
CA HIS A 61 -11.78 4.50 9.65
C HIS A 61 -10.47 5.19 9.28
N ILE A 62 -9.84 4.79 8.17
CA ILE A 62 -8.63 5.45 7.67
C ILE A 62 -8.93 6.90 7.27
N ALA A 63 -9.99 7.14 6.50
CA ALA A 63 -10.40 8.46 6.05
C ALA A 63 -10.67 9.42 7.22
N GLN A 64 -11.39 8.97 8.25
CA GLN A 64 -11.63 9.74 9.46
C GLN A 64 -10.32 10.08 10.19
N SER A 65 -9.41 9.12 10.32
CA SER A 65 -8.11 9.36 10.96
C SER A 65 -7.24 10.36 10.19
N ILE A 66 -7.34 10.36 8.86
CA ILE A 66 -6.69 11.38 8.02
C ILE A 66 -7.28 12.75 8.32
N ASP A 67 -8.61 12.89 8.27
CA ASP A 67 -9.31 14.15 8.50
C ASP A 67 -8.96 14.74 9.87
N GLU A 68 -8.99 13.93 10.94
CA GLU A 68 -8.59 14.31 12.29
C GLU A 68 -7.14 14.80 12.37
N THR A 69 -6.22 14.14 11.63
CA THR A 69 -4.78 14.46 11.65
C THR A 69 -4.44 15.74 10.90
N VAL A 70 -5.13 15.99 9.77
CA VAL A 70 -4.88 17.17 8.94
C VAL A 70 -5.91 18.28 9.15
N GLN A 71 -6.87 18.10 10.05
CA GLN A 71 -7.88 19.08 10.45
C GLN A 71 -8.64 19.68 9.25
N GLY A 72 -9.12 18.83 8.35
CA GLY A 72 -9.83 19.24 7.15
C GLY A 72 -8.97 19.81 6.03
N SER A 73 -7.66 19.90 6.20
CA SER A 73 -6.77 20.42 5.14
C SER A 73 -6.74 19.49 3.93
N PRO A 74 -6.65 20.04 2.70
CA PRO A 74 -6.50 19.24 1.50
C PRO A 74 -5.21 18.41 1.51
N VAL A 75 -5.30 17.14 1.09
CA VAL A 75 -4.18 16.18 1.09
C VAL A 75 -3.88 15.65 -0.30
N ASP A 76 -2.63 15.32 -0.56
CA ASP A 76 -2.23 14.45 -1.64
C ASP A 76 -2.18 13.01 -1.13
N LEU A 77 -2.66 12.05 -1.91
CA LEU A 77 -2.58 10.64 -1.58
C LEU A 77 -1.56 9.95 -2.49
N ILE A 78 -0.69 9.15 -1.91
CA ILE A 78 0.25 8.28 -2.64
C ILE A 78 -0.01 6.85 -2.22
N GLY A 79 -0.34 5.97 -3.18
CA GLY A 79 -0.42 4.53 -2.96
C GLY A 79 0.72 3.81 -3.67
N PHE A 80 1.38 2.87 -2.99
CA PHE A 80 2.39 2.01 -3.57
C PHE A 80 1.93 0.54 -3.57
N SER A 81 2.05 -0.15 -4.71
CA SER A 81 1.68 -1.55 -4.86
C SER A 81 0.24 -1.80 -4.37
N LEU A 82 0.01 -2.72 -3.42
CA LEU A 82 -1.31 -2.94 -2.82
C LEU A 82 -1.87 -1.72 -2.07
N GLY A 83 -1.01 -0.81 -1.62
CA GLY A 83 -1.42 0.47 -1.03
C GLY A 83 -2.20 1.36 -2.00
N THR A 84 -2.09 1.15 -3.31
CA THR A 84 -2.89 1.87 -4.32
C THR A 84 -4.37 1.58 -4.20
N HIS A 85 -4.72 0.34 -3.86
CA HIS A 85 -6.11 -0.04 -3.62
C HIS A 85 -6.68 0.72 -2.40
N ALA A 86 -5.94 0.75 -1.30
CA ALA A 86 -6.37 1.51 -0.11
C ALA A 86 -6.49 3.02 -0.39
N ALA A 87 -5.53 3.60 -1.12
CA ALA A 87 -5.56 5.02 -1.50
C ALA A 87 -6.78 5.37 -2.36
N LEU A 88 -7.14 4.49 -3.31
CA LEU A 88 -8.33 4.66 -4.16
C LEU A 88 -9.63 4.61 -3.36
N GLU A 89 -9.79 3.58 -2.53
CA GLU A 89 -11.00 3.42 -1.71
C GLU A 89 -11.16 4.59 -0.72
N VAL A 90 -10.06 5.02 -0.08
CA VAL A 90 -10.08 6.20 0.82
C VAL A 90 -10.40 7.48 0.06
N SER A 91 -9.85 7.66 -1.16
CA SER A 91 -10.15 8.85 -1.98
C SER A 91 -11.62 9.01 -2.30
N ALA A 92 -12.36 7.91 -2.42
CA ALA A 92 -13.81 7.93 -2.64
C ALA A 92 -14.61 8.29 -1.37
N VAL A 93 -14.05 8.06 -0.19
CA VAL A 93 -14.70 8.44 1.08
C VAL A 93 -14.56 9.94 1.35
N ILE A 94 -13.42 10.54 0.98
CA ILE A 94 -13.11 11.97 1.22
C ILE A 94 -12.79 12.73 -0.08
N PRO A 95 -13.62 12.69 -1.12
CA PRO A 95 -13.28 13.22 -2.44
C PRO A 95 -13.04 14.74 -2.45
N SER A 96 -13.71 15.48 -1.59
CA SER A 96 -13.54 16.93 -1.47
C SER A 96 -12.23 17.35 -0.81
N GLN A 97 -11.60 16.45 -0.06
CA GLN A 97 -10.35 16.71 0.65
C GLN A 97 -9.12 16.24 -0.14
N VAL A 98 -9.30 15.37 -1.13
CA VAL A 98 -8.20 14.86 -1.94
C VAL A 98 -7.84 15.86 -3.04
N ARG A 99 -6.64 16.44 -2.94
CA ARG A 99 -6.08 17.37 -3.95
C ARG A 99 -5.52 16.62 -5.16
N SER A 100 -4.79 15.53 -4.92
CA SER A 100 -4.25 14.66 -5.95
C SER A 100 -4.11 13.21 -5.46
N LEU A 101 -4.12 12.26 -6.39
CA LEU A 101 -3.95 10.84 -6.13
C LEU A 101 -2.85 10.29 -7.05
N HIS A 102 -1.80 9.75 -6.46
CA HIS A 102 -0.66 9.17 -7.17
C HIS A 102 -0.60 7.66 -6.90
N LEU A 103 -0.60 6.88 -7.97
CA LEU A 103 -0.58 5.42 -7.91
C LEU A 103 0.74 4.91 -8.49
N ILE A 104 1.55 4.28 -7.63
CA ILE A 104 2.88 3.78 -7.98
C ILE A 104 2.85 2.25 -8.00
N SER A 105 3.25 1.63 -9.12
CA SER A 105 3.23 0.17 -9.30
C SER A 105 1.88 -0.44 -8.89
N ALA A 106 0.79 0.15 -9.39
CA ALA A 106 -0.57 -0.12 -8.91
C ALA A 106 -0.97 -1.58 -9.09
N ALA A 107 -1.55 -2.15 -8.03
CA ALA A 107 -2.16 -3.46 -8.06
C ALA A 107 -3.52 -3.40 -8.78
N ALA A 108 -3.66 -4.15 -9.89
CA ALA A 108 -4.89 -4.23 -10.66
C ALA A 108 -5.98 -5.03 -9.93
N PRO A 109 -7.28 -4.68 -10.06
CA PRO A 109 -8.37 -5.48 -9.50
C PRO A 109 -8.34 -6.91 -10.06
N LEU A 110 -8.37 -7.93 -9.18
CA LEU A 110 -8.19 -9.32 -9.57
C LEU A 110 -9.38 -9.92 -10.36
N ASP A 111 -10.50 -9.25 -10.36
CA ASP A 111 -11.72 -9.64 -11.06
C ASP A 111 -12.00 -8.81 -12.34
N GLY A 112 -11.14 -7.82 -12.62
CA GLY A 112 -11.24 -6.98 -13.82
C GLY A 112 -10.60 -7.57 -15.08
N GLY A 113 -9.97 -8.75 -15.00
CA GLY A 113 -9.28 -9.39 -16.13
C GLY A 113 -8.19 -10.39 -15.70
N ALA A 114 -7.35 -10.82 -16.64
CA ALA A 114 -6.25 -11.76 -16.41
C ALA A 114 -5.00 -11.12 -15.78
N PHE A 115 -5.15 -9.99 -15.09
CA PHE A 115 -4.03 -9.20 -14.54
C PHE A 115 -3.20 -9.97 -13.50
N LEU A 116 -3.82 -10.95 -12.80
CA LEU A 116 -3.12 -11.73 -11.79
C LEU A 116 -1.87 -12.44 -12.36
N ASP A 117 -1.91 -12.80 -13.65
CA ASP A 117 -0.83 -13.55 -14.29
C ASP A 117 0.46 -12.70 -14.46
N GLU A 118 0.31 -11.40 -14.55
CA GLU A 118 1.41 -10.43 -14.75
C GLU A 118 1.85 -9.78 -13.43
N MET A 119 1.13 -10.02 -12.32
CA MET A 119 1.42 -9.37 -11.05
C MET A 119 2.56 -10.04 -10.29
N ALA A 120 3.45 -9.22 -9.76
CA ALA A 120 4.38 -9.65 -8.71
C ALA A 120 3.56 -10.16 -7.50
N GLY A 121 3.89 -11.35 -6.98
CA GLY A 121 3.13 -11.95 -5.88
C GLY A 121 1.89 -12.77 -6.30
N LYS A 122 1.67 -13.04 -7.60
CA LYS A 122 0.61 -13.92 -8.11
C LYS A 122 0.37 -15.16 -7.24
N ALA A 123 1.45 -15.84 -6.84
CA ALA A 123 1.38 -17.05 -6.03
C ALA A 123 0.71 -16.78 -4.66
N VAL A 124 1.01 -15.65 -4.03
CA VAL A 124 0.47 -15.25 -2.72
C VAL A 124 -1.03 -14.94 -2.83
N PHE A 125 -1.42 -14.14 -3.83
CA PHE A 125 -2.83 -13.79 -4.06
C PHE A 125 -3.66 -15.01 -4.46
N SER A 126 -3.14 -15.86 -5.34
CA SER A 126 -3.79 -17.11 -5.73
C SER A 126 -3.99 -18.03 -4.54
N LEU A 127 -3.00 -18.14 -3.67
CA LEU A 127 -3.06 -18.95 -2.46
C LEU A 127 -4.10 -18.40 -1.47
N ALA A 128 -4.09 -17.07 -1.24
CA ALA A 128 -5.05 -16.40 -0.36
C ALA A 128 -6.50 -16.67 -0.78
N LYS A 129 -6.76 -16.70 -2.10
CA LYS A 129 -8.08 -16.95 -2.67
C LYS A 129 -8.48 -18.43 -2.61
N ARG A 130 -7.54 -19.35 -2.91
CA ARG A 130 -7.84 -20.79 -3.08
C ARG A 130 -7.78 -21.59 -1.79
N ASN A 131 -6.86 -21.25 -0.89
CA ASN A 131 -6.63 -21.97 0.35
C ASN A 131 -6.23 -21.02 1.49
N PRO A 132 -7.20 -20.43 2.20
CA PRO A 132 -6.96 -19.49 3.30
C PRO A 132 -6.10 -20.06 4.43
N TYR A 133 -6.20 -21.36 4.72
CA TYR A 133 -5.42 -22.00 5.79
C TYR A 133 -3.93 -22.08 5.43
N LEU A 134 -3.64 -22.55 4.21
CA LEU A 134 -2.26 -22.61 3.73
C LEU A 134 -1.66 -21.22 3.56
N PHE A 135 -2.48 -20.24 3.15
CA PHE A 135 -2.07 -18.84 3.12
C PHE A 135 -1.70 -18.32 4.51
N GLN A 136 -2.49 -18.58 5.54
CA GLN A 136 -2.16 -18.19 6.92
C GLN A 136 -0.86 -18.83 7.40
N TRP A 137 -0.62 -20.09 7.04
CA TRP A 137 0.63 -20.78 7.36
C TRP A 137 1.82 -20.11 6.67
N LEU A 138 1.70 -19.78 5.38
CA LEU A 138 2.71 -19.03 4.62
C LEU A 138 3.02 -17.68 5.28
N VAL A 139 1.99 -16.94 5.69
CA VAL A 139 2.16 -15.63 6.34
C VAL A 139 2.89 -15.77 7.69
N LYS A 140 2.55 -16.77 8.49
CA LYS A 140 3.28 -17.07 9.75
C LYS A 140 4.75 -17.39 9.50
N TRP A 141 5.03 -18.14 8.43
CA TRP A 141 6.39 -18.46 8.03
C TRP A 141 7.15 -17.21 7.56
N GLN A 142 6.53 -16.36 6.76
CA GLN A 142 7.10 -15.06 6.35
C GLN A 142 7.39 -14.17 7.57
N ALA A 143 6.49 -14.11 8.54
CA ALA A 143 6.68 -13.38 9.79
C ALA A 143 7.87 -13.91 10.60
N LEU A 144 8.03 -15.23 10.68
CA LEU A 144 9.18 -15.85 11.31
C LEU A 144 10.50 -15.51 10.60
N LEU A 145 10.50 -15.56 9.27
CA LEU A 145 11.66 -15.14 8.46
C LEU A 145 11.98 -13.66 8.66
N ALA A 146 10.98 -12.79 8.61
CA ALA A 146 11.16 -11.35 8.83
C ALA A 146 11.85 -11.09 10.19
N LYS A 147 11.44 -11.83 11.22
CA LYS A 147 12.00 -11.70 12.58
C LYS A 147 13.42 -12.28 12.71
N ARG A 148 13.70 -13.45 12.11
CA ARG A 148 14.93 -14.22 12.33
C ARG A 148 15.97 -14.07 11.22
N ALA A 149 15.52 -13.88 9.99
CA ALA A 149 16.37 -13.85 8.79
C ALA A 149 15.82 -12.85 7.74
N PRO A 150 15.66 -11.55 8.08
CA PRO A 150 15.05 -10.56 7.18
C PRO A 150 15.78 -10.44 5.84
N GLN A 151 17.11 -10.66 5.83
CA GLN A 151 17.89 -10.65 4.58
C GLN A 151 17.50 -11.81 3.63
N MET A 152 17.05 -12.95 4.16
CA MET A 152 16.56 -14.05 3.32
C MET A 152 15.23 -13.68 2.68
N LEU A 153 14.32 -13.11 3.45
CA LEU A 153 13.05 -12.62 2.92
C LEU A 153 13.26 -11.51 1.88
N PHE A 154 14.18 -10.57 2.14
CA PHE A 154 14.60 -9.56 1.18
C PHE A 154 15.07 -10.18 -0.15
N ARG A 155 15.98 -11.16 -0.11
CA ARG A 155 16.47 -11.86 -1.30
C ARG A 155 15.35 -12.53 -2.09
N MET A 156 14.36 -13.12 -1.40
CA MET A 156 13.22 -13.75 -2.05
C MET A 156 12.33 -12.73 -2.75
N LEU A 157 12.07 -11.58 -2.13
CA LEU A 157 11.23 -10.52 -2.71
C LEU A 157 11.87 -9.88 -3.94
N PHE A 158 13.19 -9.70 -3.93
CA PHE A 158 13.93 -9.05 -5.01
C PHE A 158 14.64 -10.04 -5.95
N ALA A 159 14.32 -11.33 -5.88
CA ALA A 159 14.95 -12.36 -6.73
C ALA A 159 14.76 -12.12 -8.23
N SER A 160 13.66 -11.46 -8.62
CA SER A 160 13.33 -11.13 -10.01
C SER A 160 13.63 -9.68 -10.39
N ALA A 161 14.32 -8.91 -9.53
CA ALA A 161 14.64 -7.51 -9.80
C ALA A 161 15.49 -7.34 -11.06
N GLN A 162 15.12 -6.38 -11.91
CA GLN A 162 15.78 -6.08 -13.18
C GLN A 162 16.07 -4.58 -13.32
N GLY A 163 16.91 -4.21 -14.29
CA GLY A 163 17.18 -2.81 -14.58
C GLY A 163 17.70 -2.04 -13.37
N GLN A 164 17.16 -0.86 -13.14
CA GLN A 164 17.55 0.03 -12.02
C GLN A 164 17.24 -0.58 -10.65
N ASP A 165 16.17 -1.37 -10.52
CA ASP A 165 15.84 -2.04 -9.27
C ASP A 165 16.96 -3.00 -8.83
N ARG A 166 17.59 -3.69 -9.80
CA ARG A 166 18.73 -4.57 -9.53
C ARG A 166 19.94 -3.82 -8.97
N GLU A 167 20.18 -2.59 -9.44
CA GLU A 167 21.25 -1.74 -8.89
C GLU A 167 20.90 -1.25 -7.48
N GLN A 168 19.65 -0.83 -7.27
CA GLN A 168 19.19 -0.38 -5.97
C GLN A 168 19.28 -1.48 -4.88
N VAL A 169 18.97 -2.71 -5.24
CA VAL A 169 19.06 -3.88 -4.34
C VAL A 169 20.49 -4.15 -3.85
N LYS A 170 21.51 -3.67 -4.57
CA LYS A 170 22.92 -3.78 -4.15
C LYS A 170 23.30 -2.79 -3.03
N SER A 171 22.54 -1.68 -2.87
CA SER A 171 22.82 -0.69 -1.82
C SER A 171 22.63 -1.30 -0.44
N PRO A 172 23.66 -1.24 0.45
CA PRO A 172 23.54 -1.70 1.83
C PRO A 172 22.48 -0.93 2.62
N GLU A 173 22.35 0.38 2.37
CA GLU A 173 21.41 1.27 3.02
C GLU A 173 19.96 0.89 2.65
N PHE A 174 19.70 0.71 1.36
CA PHE A 174 18.40 0.24 0.88
C PHE A 174 18.04 -1.11 1.46
N LYS A 175 18.97 -2.07 1.43
CA LYS A 175 18.77 -3.39 2.01
C LYS A 175 18.47 -3.33 3.52
N ALA A 176 19.22 -2.52 4.27
CA ALA A 176 18.99 -2.35 5.71
C ALA A 176 17.61 -1.79 6.00
N LEU A 177 17.21 -0.74 5.25
CA LEU A 177 15.88 -0.14 5.38
C LEU A 177 14.76 -1.13 5.07
N ILE A 178 14.84 -1.84 3.94
CA ILE A 178 13.80 -2.82 3.58
C ILE A 178 13.74 -3.97 4.59
N CYS A 179 14.87 -4.43 5.12
CA CYS A 179 14.86 -5.42 6.20
C CYS A 179 14.12 -4.89 7.44
N GLN A 180 14.28 -3.61 7.81
CA GLN A 180 13.52 -2.98 8.89
C GLN A 180 12.02 -2.91 8.56
N VAL A 181 11.67 -2.49 7.34
CA VAL A 181 10.27 -2.46 6.86
C VAL A 181 9.62 -3.85 6.98
N LEU A 182 10.33 -4.91 6.56
CA LEU A 182 9.83 -6.28 6.65
C LEU A 182 9.65 -6.76 8.10
N GLN A 183 10.56 -6.39 9.00
CA GLN A 183 10.42 -6.69 10.43
C GLN A 183 9.23 -5.98 11.05
N GLN A 184 9.04 -4.70 10.73
CA GLN A 184 7.91 -3.90 11.21
C GLN A 184 6.57 -4.36 10.63
N CYS A 185 6.55 -4.83 9.38
CA CYS A 185 5.36 -5.41 8.74
C CYS A 185 4.65 -6.46 9.63
N PHE A 186 5.41 -7.22 10.40
CA PHE A 186 4.91 -8.29 11.26
C PHE A 186 5.11 -8.03 12.76
N ALA A 187 5.50 -6.82 13.17
CA ALA A 187 5.76 -6.50 14.57
C ALA A 187 4.52 -6.67 15.46
N GLN A 188 3.34 -6.34 14.92
CA GLN A 188 2.05 -6.47 15.59
C GLN A 188 1.31 -7.77 15.23
N GLY A 189 2.02 -8.75 14.66
CA GLY A 189 1.45 -10.03 14.22
C GLY A 189 1.13 -10.06 12.72
N THR A 190 0.29 -11.02 12.33
CA THR A 190 0.02 -11.31 10.90
C THR A 190 -1.38 -10.88 10.45
N SER A 191 -2.22 -10.41 11.37
CA SER A 191 -3.65 -10.16 11.11
C SER A 191 -3.89 -9.03 10.13
N GLY A 192 -3.20 -7.90 10.28
CA GLY A 192 -3.32 -6.75 9.38
C GLY A 192 -2.87 -7.06 7.96
N TYR A 193 -1.70 -7.68 7.81
CA TYR A 193 -1.21 -8.18 6.53
C TYR A 193 -2.20 -9.15 5.86
N THR A 194 -2.69 -10.13 6.62
CA THR A 194 -3.65 -11.11 6.12
C THR A 194 -4.95 -10.46 5.67
N ARG A 195 -5.49 -9.53 6.48
CA ARG A 195 -6.71 -8.78 6.15
C ARG A 195 -6.55 -8.02 4.83
N ASP A 196 -5.48 -7.24 4.65
CA ASP A 196 -5.30 -6.42 3.45
C ASP A 196 -5.23 -7.28 2.18
N ILE A 197 -4.51 -8.42 2.22
CA ILE A 197 -4.47 -9.35 1.09
C ILE A 197 -5.83 -10.01 0.86
N GLN A 198 -6.53 -10.41 1.92
CA GLN A 198 -7.85 -11.04 1.79
C GLN A 198 -8.89 -10.04 1.24
N GLN A 199 -8.93 -8.82 1.73
CA GLN A 199 -9.84 -7.77 1.21
C GLN A 199 -9.60 -7.52 -0.28
N TYR A 200 -8.34 -7.39 -0.67
CA TYR A 200 -7.97 -7.21 -2.07
C TYR A 200 -8.32 -8.44 -2.94
N SER A 201 -8.16 -9.65 -2.39
CA SER A 201 -8.37 -10.91 -3.13
C SER A 201 -9.82 -11.39 -3.11
N SER A 202 -10.70 -10.79 -2.30
CA SER A 202 -12.09 -11.25 -2.15
C SER A 202 -12.92 -10.92 -3.39
N PRO A 203 -13.70 -11.89 -3.93
CA PRO A 203 -14.68 -11.60 -4.94
C PRO A 203 -15.81 -10.79 -4.30
N GLY A 204 -16.23 -9.69 -4.93
CA GLY A 204 -17.43 -8.98 -4.51
C GLY A 204 -17.22 -7.54 -4.05
N GLN A 205 -16.11 -6.91 -4.40
CA GLN A 205 -16.11 -5.46 -4.41
C GLN A 205 -17.20 -4.99 -5.40
N PRO A 206 -18.06 -4.02 -5.00
CA PRO A 206 -19.12 -3.55 -5.87
C PRO A 206 -18.52 -3.06 -7.19
N ALA A 207 -19.23 -3.28 -8.30
CA ALA A 207 -18.81 -2.78 -9.63
C ALA A 207 -18.60 -1.25 -9.63
N SER A 208 -19.17 -0.57 -8.65
CA SER A 208 -19.01 0.86 -8.37
C SER A 208 -17.78 1.21 -7.54
N SER A 209 -16.93 0.23 -7.15
CA SER A 209 -15.73 0.59 -6.39
C SER A 209 -14.79 1.45 -7.25
N PRO A 210 -14.15 2.48 -6.68
CA PRO A 210 -13.29 3.40 -7.42
C PRO A 210 -12.15 2.71 -8.15
N SER A 211 -11.60 1.66 -7.56
CA SER A 211 -10.57 0.83 -8.17
C SER A 211 -11.07 0.19 -9.48
N ARG A 212 -12.28 -0.39 -9.48
CA ARG A 212 -12.87 -0.99 -10.69
C ARG A 212 -13.22 0.04 -11.76
N GLN A 213 -13.80 1.18 -11.36
CA GLN A 213 -14.15 2.25 -12.31
C GLN A 213 -12.91 2.79 -13.03
N MET A 214 -11.80 2.96 -12.32
CA MET A 214 -10.55 3.43 -12.90
C MET A 214 -10.02 2.47 -13.98
N TYR A 215 -10.06 1.18 -13.74
CA TYR A 215 -9.62 0.18 -14.72
C TYR A 215 -10.61 0.02 -15.88
N ALA A 216 -11.92 0.12 -15.63
CA ALA A 216 -12.93 0.09 -16.68
C ALA A 216 -12.81 1.28 -17.66
N CYS A 217 -12.32 2.44 -17.18
CA CYS A 217 -12.03 3.61 -18.02
C CYS A 217 -10.71 3.48 -18.82
N GLY A 218 -10.07 2.31 -18.85
CA GLY A 218 -8.84 2.10 -19.61
C GLY A 218 -7.60 2.82 -19.06
N MET A 219 -7.68 3.31 -17.83
CA MET A 219 -6.52 3.85 -17.11
C MET A 219 -5.65 2.69 -16.57
N ALA A 220 -5.09 1.88 -17.47
CA ALA A 220 -3.97 1.03 -17.10
C ALA A 220 -2.87 1.94 -16.53
N PRO A 221 -2.28 1.62 -15.38
CA PRO A 221 -1.25 2.45 -14.77
C PRO A 221 -0.04 2.49 -15.70
N ARG A 222 0.04 3.54 -16.50
CA ARG A 222 1.32 3.96 -17.05
C ARG A 222 2.06 4.60 -15.89
N THR A 223 3.16 4.01 -15.50
CA THR A 223 4.11 4.59 -14.55
C THR A 223 4.27 6.08 -14.85
N THR A 224 3.89 6.94 -13.89
CA THR A 224 3.88 8.40 -13.98
C THR A 224 2.79 9.01 -14.89
N GLY A 225 1.54 9.11 -14.39
CA GLY A 225 0.50 9.87 -15.05
C GLY A 225 -0.39 10.58 -14.02
N ARG A 226 -0.53 11.90 -14.11
CA ARG A 226 -1.59 12.62 -13.42
C ARG A 226 -2.93 12.06 -13.87
N LEU A 227 -3.76 11.64 -12.91
CA LEU A 227 -5.18 11.40 -13.18
C LEU A 227 -5.84 12.75 -13.53
N SER A 228 -5.91 13.06 -14.82
CA SER A 228 -6.89 14.05 -15.27
C SER A 228 -8.27 13.44 -15.01
N ALA A 229 -9.06 14.13 -14.18
CA ALA A 229 -10.37 13.71 -13.72
C ALA A 229 -11.22 13.18 -14.89
N CYS A 230 -11.64 11.91 -14.80
CA CYS A 230 -12.75 11.40 -15.57
C CYS A 230 -14.00 12.19 -15.10
N ARG A 231 -14.38 13.26 -15.79
CA ARG A 231 -15.67 13.93 -15.56
C ARG A 231 -16.75 12.95 -16.01
N GLN A 232 -17.67 12.70 -15.09
CA GLN A 232 -18.90 11.95 -15.38
C GLN A 232 -19.58 12.53 -16.63
N ALA A 233 -19.80 11.68 -17.61
CA ALA A 233 -20.79 11.88 -18.64
C ALA A 233 -22.09 11.20 -18.21
#